data_4523fe01431cbd4d48ce4f2b7a9de386
#
_entry.id   4523fe01431cbd4d48ce4f2b7a9de386
#
_cell.length_a   1.000
_cell.length_b   1.000
_cell.length_c   1.000
_cell.angle_alpha   90.00
_cell.angle_beta   90.00
_cell.angle_gamma   90.00
#
_symmetry.space_group_name_H-M   'P 1'
#
loop_
_entity.id
_entity.type
_entity.pdbx_description
1 polymer ?
#
loop_
_entity_poly.entity_id
_entity_poly.type
_entity_poly.pdbx_seq_one_letter_code
_entity_poly.pdbx_strand_id
1 'polypeptide(L)'
;MRFFCIFAAFLSFCFGLDLYEIYMNAKLKDNNTTQKESNAVTKNPTMHDTTWLEPNKCQSCHRDQTKYWEKSFHAKSHENANPLYKASIDLVAKKTIKSKEEVLVECSTCHNPGIKIKKIDEDYKISKIFGLKTDKTQNIDEQIHHKSDLSGVSCAYCHRIDKIKEGGNFGNYEIELLDDSNKIIVGPYQDTLKDSYHDNQKRDFFIDSDQLCLVCHDGIGASDQNGKPNPMSAYSTGGEMISNEKSCVECHMSERYETINSSYDDEIRVRYVRQHLFNGAHDIRQLKFGILFRYKKAKQILEIMNNSSHMIPTGFGSRMIRIKVYYKDQNANILGEHSFDIGTQYSYNGEPALQYYADELKDDNRLAPQEAREFELNLPQNTFLINIKAQFYYLRPDLINLFDSNINNKEIIGPVEIADRVFYVK
;
A
#
# COMPACT_ATOMS: atom_id res chain seq x y z
N MET A 1 -7.35 28.99 38.20
CA MET A 1 -8.82 29.01 37.99
C MET A 1 -9.35 30.26 37.26
N ARG A 2 -8.88 31.50 37.51
CA ARG A 2 -9.36 32.70 36.79
C ARG A 2 -8.92 32.79 35.29
N PHE A 3 -7.78 32.28 34.93
CA PHE A 3 -7.30 32.27 33.52
C PHE A 3 -8.05 31.27 32.63
N PHE A 4 -8.54 30.18 33.20
CA PHE A 4 -9.27 29.15 32.44
C PHE A 4 -10.69 29.60 32.02
N CYS A 5 -11.34 30.39 32.91
CA CYS A 5 -12.67 30.94 32.60
C CYS A 5 -12.65 31.99 31.47
N ILE A 6 -11.56 32.78 31.36
CA ILE A 6 -11.41 33.81 30.32
C ILE A 6 -11.17 33.17 28.94
N PHE A 7 -10.41 32.07 28.90
CA PHE A 7 -10.14 31.35 27.63
C PHE A 7 -11.37 30.59 27.10
N ALA A 8 -12.15 29.98 28.01
CA ALA A 8 -13.40 29.31 27.62
C ALA A 8 -14.46 30.31 27.09
N ALA A 9 -14.57 31.48 27.72
CA ALA A 9 -15.49 32.54 27.26
C ALA A 9 -15.09 33.13 25.90
N PHE A 10 -13.78 33.16 25.56
CA PHE A 10 -13.31 33.66 24.26
C PHE A 10 -13.58 32.66 23.12
N LEU A 11 -13.45 31.34 23.40
CA LEU A 11 -13.78 30.27 22.43
C LEU A 11 -15.28 30.17 22.15
N SER A 12 -16.13 30.34 23.16
CA SER A 12 -17.60 30.36 22.96
C SER A 12 -18.05 31.50 22.06
N PHE A 13 -17.35 32.64 22.09
CA PHE A 13 -17.68 33.78 21.25
C PHE A 13 -17.26 33.61 19.77
N CYS A 14 -16.19 32.86 19.53
CA CYS A 14 -15.65 32.63 18.18
C CYS A 14 -16.31 31.50 17.41
N PHE A 15 -16.86 30.50 18.08
CA PHE A 15 -17.34 29.27 17.42
C PHE A 15 -18.78 28.87 17.73
N GLY A 16 -19.50 29.64 18.57
CA GLY A 16 -20.90 29.33 18.92
C GLY A 16 -21.09 27.98 19.64
N LEU A 17 -20.02 27.44 20.23
CA LEU A 17 -20.03 26.14 20.94
C LEU A 17 -20.00 26.39 22.45
N ASP A 18 -20.99 25.92 23.17
CA ASP A 18 -20.99 25.92 24.65
C ASP A 18 -20.17 24.74 25.17
N LEU A 19 -18.83 24.94 25.23
CA LEU A 19 -17.89 23.93 25.72
C LEU A 19 -18.18 23.50 27.18
N TYR A 20 -18.89 24.33 27.94
CA TYR A 20 -19.29 23.99 29.31
C TYR A 20 -20.40 22.97 29.30
N GLU A 21 -21.41 23.09 28.43
CA GLU A 21 -22.47 22.10 28.27
C GLU A 21 -21.92 20.75 27.76
N ILE A 22 -20.99 20.79 26.80
CA ILE A 22 -20.33 19.56 26.28
C ILE A 22 -19.57 18.85 27.40
N TYR A 23 -18.80 19.60 28.21
CA TYR A 23 -18.06 19.06 29.35
C TYR A 23 -18.99 18.49 30.43
N MET A 24 -20.07 19.19 30.77
CA MET A 24 -21.02 18.74 31.77
C MET A 24 -21.84 17.54 31.28
N ASN A 25 -22.20 17.48 30.00
CA ASN A 25 -22.90 16.34 29.43
C ASN A 25 -22.02 15.08 29.36
N ALA A 26 -20.72 15.23 29.10
CA ALA A 26 -19.74 14.13 29.15
C ALA A 26 -19.65 13.58 30.60
N LYS A 27 -19.52 14.47 31.58
CA LYS A 27 -19.44 14.09 33.00
C LYS A 27 -20.72 13.48 33.59
N LEU A 28 -21.86 13.91 33.07
CA LEU A 28 -23.18 13.35 33.49
C LEU A 28 -23.40 11.98 32.84
N LYS A 29 -22.90 11.72 31.64
CA LYS A 29 -22.94 10.39 31.04
C LYS A 29 -22.10 9.38 31.83
N ASP A 30 -20.87 9.76 32.22
CA ASP A 30 -20.02 8.87 33.04
C ASP A 30 -20.66 8.53 34.38
N ASN A 31 -21.29 9.49 35.06
CA ASN A 31 -21.96 9.23 36.33
C ASN A 31 -23.28 8.40 36.21
N ASN A 32 -23.94 8.46 35.05
CA ASN A 32 -25.15 7.65 34.81
C ASN A 32 -24.84 6.23 34.34
N THR A 33 -23.68 6.01 33.73
CA THR A 33 -23.25 4.67 33.32
C THR A 33 -22.86 3.81 34.52
N THR A 34 -22.26 4.42 35.54
CA THR A 34 -21.82 3.72 36.75
C THR A 34 -22.99 3.28 37.67
N GLN A 35 -24.20 3.86 37.54
CA GLN A 35 -25.34 3.47 38.38
C GLN A 35 -26.34 2.51 37.74
N LYS A 36 -26.23 2.22 36.44
CA LYS A 36 -27.14 1.30 35.72
C LYS A 36 -26.60 -0.09 35.45
N GLU A 37 -25.31 -0.34 35.69
CA GLU A 37 -24.66 -1.62 35.38
C GLU A 37 -24.60 -2.63 36.55
N SER A 38 -25.33 -2.40 37.67
CA SER A 38 -25.26 -3.32 38.79
C SER A 38 -26.18 -4.55 38.69
N ASN A 39 -27.00 -4.73 37.64
CA ASN A 39 -27.91 -5.89 37.51
C ASN A 39 -28.07 -6.48 36.09
N ALA A 40 -27.17 -6.26 35.18
CA ALA A 40 -27.07 -7.05 33.98
C ALA A 40 -25.70 -7.76 34.00
N VAL A 41 -25.72 -9.05 34.24
CA VAL A 41 -24.61 -9.94 33.93
C VAL A 41 -24.49 -9.96 32.38
N THR A 42 -23.97 -8.90 31.82
CA THR A 42 -23.43 -8.93 30.47
C THR A 42 -22.22 -9.81 30.54
N LYS A 43 -22.33 -11.03 30.00
CA LYS A 43 -21.15 -11.82 29.62
C LYS A 43 -20.24 -10.86 28.89
N ASN A 44 -19.08 -10.53 29.47
CA ASN A 44 -17.96 -9.94 28.73
C ASN A 44 -17.83 -10.74 27.44
N PRO A 45 -17.81 -10.11 26.25
CA PRO A 45 -17.45 -10.83 25.05
C PRO A 45 -16.13 -11.51 25.40
N THR A 46 -16.14 -12.84 25.42
CA THR A 46 -14.92 -13.62 25.60
C THR A 46 -13.95 -13.10 24.58
N MET A 47 -12.90 -12.45 25.04
CA MET A 47 -11.82 -11.99 24.19
C MET A 47 -11.24 -13.27 23.58
N HIS A 48 -11.63 -13.58 22.33
CA HIS A 48 -11.11 -14.75 21.64
C HIS A 48 -9.61 -14.56 21.51
N ASP A 49 -8.86 -15.58 21.94
CA ASP A 49 -7.42 -15.61 21.75
C ASP A 49 -7.11 -15.61 20.24
N THR A 50 -6.71 -14.45 19.71
CA THR A 50 -6.34 -14.25 18.30
C THR A 50 -4.83 -14.37 18.09
N THR A 51 -4.05 -14.67 19.12
CA THR A 51 -2.58 -14.78 19.02
C THR A 51 -2.15 -15.89 18.05
N TRP A 52 -3.02 -16.88 17.79
CA TRP A 52 -2.76 -17.92 16.81
C TRP A 52 -2.71 -17.42 15.35
N LEU A 53 -3.19 -16.21 15.08
CA LEU A 53 -3.17 -15.55 13.77
C LEU A 53 -1.88 -14.75 13.52
N GLU A 54 -1.02 -14.62 14.53
CA GLU A 54 0.25 -13.91 14.37
C GLU A 54 1.21 -14.68 13.42
N PRO A 55 1.93 -13.98 12.54
CA PRO A 55 2.83 -14.63 11.57
C PRO A 55 3.89 -15.54 12.19
N ASN A 56 4.37 -15.22 13.40
CA ASN A 56 5.34 -16.05 14.14
C ASN A 56 4.76 -17.43 14.52
N LYS A 57 3.43 -17.54 14.69
CA LYS A 57 2.77 -18.83 14.95
C LYS A 57 2.70 -19.68 13.67
N CYS A 58 2.49 -19.04 12.52
CA CYS A 58 2.53 -19.72 11.22
C CYS A 58 3.93 -20.26 10.91
N GLN A 59 4.99 -19.53 11.31
CA GLN A 59 6.38 -19.85 11.03
C GLN A 59 6.81 -21.22 11.58
N SER A 60 6.24 -21.68 12.67
CA SER A 60 6.59 -22.96 13.28
C SER A 60 6.40 -24.15 12.33
N CYS A 61 5.37 -24.10 11.47
CA CYS A 61 5.05 -25.13 10.48
C CYS A 61 5.29 -24.65 9.03
N HIS A 62 4.99 -23.37 8.73
CA HIS A 62 5.11 -22.78 7.40
C HIS A 62 6.37 -21.91 7.25
N ARG A 63 7.53 -22.50 7.60
CA ARG A 63 8.81 -21.76 7.70
C ARG A 63 9.21 -21.05 6.42
N ASP A 64 9.12 -21.72 5.28
CA ASP A 64 9.56 -21.14 4.01
C ASP A 64 8.61 -20.05 3.52
N GLN A 65 7.29 -20.26 3.65
CA GLN A 65 6.30 -19.25 3.30
C GLN A 65 6.51 -17.97 4.12
N THR A 66 6.70 -18.11 5.44
CA THR A 66 6.95 -16.97 6.34
C THR A 66 8.26 -16.27 5.98
N LYS A 67 9.33 -17.02 5.72
CA LYS A 67 10.64 -16.47 5.31
C LYS A 67 10.56 -15.65 4.02
N TYR A 68 9.75 -16.07 3.05
CA TYR A 68 9.56 -15.31 1.82
C TYR A 68 8.67 -14.09 2.07
N TRP A 69 7.57 -14.24 2.82
CA TRP A 69 6.68 -13.16 3.16
C TRP A 69 7.39 -12.03 3.94
N GLU A 70 8.21 -12.35 4.94
CA GLU A 70 8.98 -11.36 5.73
C GLU A 70 9.84 -10.43 4.87
N LYS A 71 10.30 -10.90 3.71
CA LYS A 71 11.08 -10.11 2.75
C LYS A 71 10.22 -9.22 1.87
N SER A 72 8.93 -9.50 1.76
CA SER A 72 8.00 -8.81 0.89
C SER A 72 7.64 -7.41 1.41
N PHE A 73 7.12 -6.57 0.52
CA PHE A 73 6.55 -5.29 0.90
C PHE A 73 5.15 -5.41 1.53
N HIS A 74 4.51 -6.57 1.43
CA HIS A 74 3.31 -6.88 2.22
C HIS A 74 3.63 -6.91 3.71
N ALA A 75 4.68 -7.61 4.13
CA ALA A 75 5.13 -7.61 5.52
C ALA A 75 5.62 -6.23 6.00
N LYS A 76 6.05 -5.37 5.07
CA LYS A 76 6.61 -4.04 5.35
C LYS A 76 5.61 -2.91 5.08
N SER A 77 4.35 -3.19 4.86
CA SER A 77 3.36 -2.17 4.46
C SER A 77 2.83 -1.31 5.61
N HIS A 78 3.50 -1.27 6.75
CA HIS A 78 3.13 -0.47 7.93
C HIS A 78 4.19 0.58 8.29
N GLU A 79 3.82 1.58 9.11
CA GLU A 79 4.66 2.75 9.39
C GLU A 79 6.02 2.41 10.05
N ASN A 80 6.10 1.33 10.84
CA ASN A 80 7.34 0.96 11.53
C ASN A 80 8.36 0.28 10.60
N ALA A 81 7.94 -0.23 9.45
CA ALA A 81 8.81 -0.94 8.52
C ALA A 81 9.03 -0.20 7.19
N ASN A 82 8.19 0.79 6.87
CA ASN A 82 8.27 1.56 5.63
C ASN A 82 8.37 3.06 5.91
N PRO A 83 9.59 3.64 5.87
CA PRO A 83 9.82 5.06 6.13
C PRO A 83 9.08 6.00 5.17
N LEU A 84 8.95 5.63 3.89
CA LEU A 84 8.21 6.44 2.91
C LEU A 84 6.71 6.45 3.21
N TYR A 85 6.16 5.31 3.57
CA TYR A 85 4.76 5.22 3.99
C TYR A 85 4.50 6.07 5.24
N LYS A 86 5.34 5.95 6.27
CA LYS A 86 5.24 6.77 7.49
C LYS A 86 5.29 8.26 7.16
N ALA A 87 6.27 8.70 6.38
CA ALA A 87 6.41 10.09 5.99
C ALA A 87 5.21 10.58 5.16
N SER A 88 4.62 9.69 4.32
CA SER A 88 3.42 10.01 3.55
C SER A 88 2.19 10.20 4.45
N ILE A 89 2.01 9.37 5.48
CA ILE A 89 0.96 9.55 6.50
C ILE A 89 1.10 10.92 7.18
N ASP A 90 2.31 11.25 7.66
CA ASP A 90 2.57 12.51 8.34
C ASP A 90 2.32 13.73 7.42
N LEU A 91 2.71 13.63 6.15
CA LEU A 91 2.49 14.69 5.15
C LEU A 91 0.98 14.85 4.82
N VAL A 92 0.27 13.75 4.59
CA VAL A 92 -1.17 13.78 4.31
C VAL A 92 -1.94 14.37 5.48
N ALA A 93 -1.64 13.96 6.71
CA ALA A 93 -2.24 14.53 7.92
C ALA A 93 -2.00 16.05 8.02
N LYS A 94 -0.77 16.50 7.72
CA LYS A 94 -0.40 17.92 7.71
C LYS A 94 -1.13 18.73 6.62
N LYS A 95 -1.37 18.13 5.45
CA LYS A 95 -2.00 18.79 4.29
C LYS A 95 -3.52 18.71 4.28
N THR A 96 -4.09 17.77 5.01
CA THR A 96 -5.53 17.63 5.23
C THR A 96 -5.84 18.05 6.68
N ILE A 97 -7.09 18.35 7.00
CA ILE A 97 -7.49 18.72 8.37
C ILE A 97 -7.71 17.44 9.22
N LYS A 98 -6.99 16.38 8.92
CA LYS A 98 -7.08 15.09 9.63
C LYS A 98 -5.96 14.95 10.65
N SER A 99 -6.22 14.22 11.74
CA SER A 99 -5.16 13.77 12.62
C SER A 99 -4.33 12.66 11.95
N LYS A 100 -3.14 12.41 12.45
CA LYS A 100 -2.30 11.31 11.98
C LYS A 100 -2.99 9.97 12.12
N GLU A 101 -3.69 9.75 13.24
CA GLU A 101 -4.41 8.53 13.54
C GLU A 101 -5.58 8.30 12.58
N GLU A 102 -6.28 9.36 12.16
CA GLU A 102 -7.33 9.25 11.13
C GLU A 102 -6.76 8.78 9.80
N VAL A 103 -5.65 9.40 9.36
CA VAL A 103 -5.00 8.99 8.10
C VAL A 103 -4.46 7.58 8.20
N LEU A 104 -3.86 7.21 9.34
CA LEU A 104 -3.33 5.88 9.57
C LEU A 104 -4.42 4.81 9.51
N VAL A 105 -5.55 5.03 10.19
CA VAL A 105 -6.71 4.11 10.18
C VAL A 105 -7.30 3.98 8.78
N GLU A 106 -7.42 5.08 8.05
CA GLU A 106 -7.91 5.08 6.67
C GLU A 106 -7.00 4.24 5.74
N CYS A 107 -5.70 4.48 5.78
CA CYS A 107 -4.72 3.76 4.97
C CYS A 107 -4.54 2.30 5.41
N SER A 108 -4.81 1.99 6.68
CA SER A 108 -4.65 0.64 7.23
C SER A 108 -5.52 -0.40 6.55
N THR A 109 -6.63 0.00 5.93
CA THR A 109 -7.54 -0.90 5.21
C THR A 109 -6.79 -1.80 4.21
N CYS A 110 -5.75 -1.27 3.56
CA CYS A 110 -4.90 -2.01 2.62
C CYS A 110 -3.49 -2.24 3.17
N HIS A 111 -2.95 -1.29 3.94
CA HIS A 111 -1.55 -1.32 4.37
C HIS A 111 -1.30 -2.09 5.67
N ASN A 112 -2.29 -2.13 6.56
CA ASN A 112 -2.22 -2.90 7.82
C ASN A 112 -3.62 -3.36 8.24
N PRO A 113 -4.26 -4.24 7.45
CA PRO A 113 -5.67 -4.60 7.60
C PRO A 113 -5.99 -5.36 8.89
N GLY A 114 -4.99 -5.73 9.67
CA GLY A 114 -5.14 -6.25 11.04
C GLY A 114 -5.72 -5.24 12.03
N ILE A 115 -5.61 -3.94 11.76
CA ILE A 115 -6.23 -2.88 12.56
C ILE A 115 -7.76 -2.97 12.43
N LYS A 116 -8.44 -3.26 13.53
CA LYS A 116 -9.90 -3.48 13.55
C LYS A 116 -10.70 -2.18 13.56
N ILE A 117 -10.08 -1.05 13.93
CA ILE A 117 -10.73 0.27 13.94
C ILE A 117 -10.93 0.73 12.49
N LYS A 118 -12.15 1.13 12.18
CA LYS A 118 -12.52 1.60 10.82
C LYS A 118 -12.65 3.12 10.73
N LYS A 119 -12.78 3.80 11.85
CA LYS A 119 -12.92 5.26 11.90
C LYS A 119 -12.51 5.79 13.27
N ILE A 120 -11.83 6.91 13.30
CA ILE A 120 -11.58 7.70 14.51
C ILE A 120 -12.78 8.62 14.72
N ASP A 121 -13.36 8.59 15.92
CA ASP A 121 -14.51 9.42 16.25
C ASP A 121 -14.10 10.75 16.92
N GLU A 122 -15.08 11.65 17.00
CA GLU A 122 -14.84 12.99 17.55
C GLU A 122 -14.45 12.96 19.03
N ASP A 123 -15.00 12.02 19.83
CA ASP A 123 -14.66 11.90 21.26
C ASP A 123 -13.17 11.58 21.44
N TYR A 124 -12.62 10.70 20.61
CA TYR A 124 -11.17 10.40 20.61
C TYR A 124 -10.37 11.66 20.28
N LYS A 125 -10.73 12.38 19.22
CA LYS A 125 -10.02 13.60 18.79
C LYS A 125 -10.04 14.67 19.88
N ILE A 126 -11.21 14.93 20.47
CA ILE A 126 -11.38 15.90 21.56
C ILE A 126 -10.53 15.47 22.75
N SER A 127 -10.58 14.20 23.13
CA SER A 127 -9.77 13.68 24.25
C SER A 127 -8.26 13.88 24.01
N LYS A 128 -7.79 13.61 22.77
CA LYS A 128 -6.37 13.81 22.42
C LYS A 128 -5.96 15.28 22.46
N ILE A 129 -6.81 16.20 21.97
CA ILE A 129 -6.54 17.65 22.01
C ILE A 129 -6.39 18.13 23.46
N PHE A 130 -7.23 17.64 24.37
CA PHE A 130 -7.19 18.01 25.80
C PHE A 130 -6.22 17.16 26.63
N GLY A 131 -5.51 16.22 26.03
CA GLY A 131 -4.59 15.31 26.73
C GLY A 131 -5.31 14.38 27.72
N LEU A 132 -6.59 14.09 27.50
CA LEU A 132 -7.39 13.21 28.35
C LEU A 132 -7.09 11.75 28.00
N LYS A 133 -6.76 10.97 29.00
CA LYS A 133 -6.58 9.53 28.90
C LYS A 133 -7.86 8.85 29.38
N THR A 134 -8.70 8.43 28.46
CA THR A 134 -9.90 7.62 28.72
C THR A 134 -9.62 6.16 28.32
N ASP A 135 -10.39 5.21 28.84
CA ASP A 135 -10.29 3.80 28.44
C ASP A 135 -10.44 3.66 26.92
N LYS A 136 -11.32 4.48 26.32
CA LYS A 136 -11.52 4.52 24.87
C LYS A 136 -10.29 4.99 24.12
N THR A 137 -9.63 6.08 24.56
CA THR A 137 -8.41 6.57 23.90
C THR A 137 -7.27 5.58 24.04
N GLN A 138 -7.14 4.94 25.19
CA GLN A 138 -6.13 3.90 25.41
C GLN A 138 -6.37 2.69 24.52
N ASN A 139 -7.60 2.20 24.44
CA ASN A 139 -7.96 1.07 23.58
C ASN A 139 -7.69 1.36 22.10
N ILE A 140 -8.03 2.57 21.61
CA ILE A 140 -7.75 2.98 20.24
C ILE A 140 -6.24 3.07 20.00
N ASP A 141 -5.49 3.72 20.88
CA ASP A 141 -4.03 3.84 20.79
C ASP A 141 -3.34 2.46 20.80
N GLU A 142 -3.80 1.55 21.65
CA GLU A 142 -3.30 0.17 21.69
C GLU A 142 -3.55 -0.55 20.37
N GLN A 143 -4.75 -0.48 19.80
CA GLN A 143 -5.06 -1.14 18.53
C GLN A 143 -4.29 -0.57 17.35
N ILE A 144 -4.02 0.74 17.32
CA ILE A 144 -3.29 1.39 16.23
C ILE A 144 -1.78 1.14 16.33
N HIS A 145 -1.23 1.08 17.54
CA HIS A 145 0.22 1.05 17.78
C HIS A 145 0.75 -0.25 18.38
N HIS A 146 -0.12 -1.23 18.65
CA HIS A 146 0.33 -2.50 19.22
C HIS A 146 1.23 -3.27 18.25
N LYS A 147 2.36 -3.77 18.76
CA LYS A 147 3.37 -4.43 17.91
C LYS A 147 2.87 -5.67 17.17
N SER A 148 1.94 -6.44 17.77
CA SER A 148 1.37 -7.63 17.13
C SER A 148 0.47 -7.30 15.94
N ASP A 149 -0.15 -6.11 15.97
CA ASP A 149 -1.08 -5.68 14.93
C ASP A 149 -0.34 -4.96 13.78
N LEU A 150 0.96 -4.65 13.97
CA LEU A 150 1.82 -3.98 12.99
C LEU A 150 2.61 -5.00 12.15
N SER A 151 1.91 -5.92 11.51
CA SER A 151 2.51 -6.93 10.64
C SER A 151 2.24 -6.70 9.15
N GLY A 152 1.69 -5.54 8.80
CA GLY A 152 1.31 -5.22 7.43
C GLY A 152 0.21 -6.15 6.92
N VAL A 153 0.28 -6.54 5.64
CA VAL A 153 -0.62 -7.55 5.07
C VAL A 153 -0.10 -8.93 5.47
N SER A 154 -0.62 -9.45 6.59
CA SER A 154 -0.15 -10.71 7.20
C SER A 154 -0.75 -11.95 6.54
N CYS A 155 -0.18 -13.11 6.89
CA CYS A 155 -0.68 -14.42 6.45
C CYS A 155 -2.17 -14.58 6.75
N ALA A 156 -2.54 -14.30 8.00
CA ALA A 156 -3.91 -14.45 8.47
C ALA A 156 -4.89 -13.53 7.74
N TYR A 157 -4.46 -12.35 7.28
CA TYR A 157 -5.39 -11.48 6.56
C TYR A 157 -5.90 -12.12 5.28
N CYS A 158 -5.00 -12.58 4.39
CA CYS A 158 -5.41 -13.24 3.16
C CYS A 158 -6.06 -14.61 3.43
N HIS A 159 -5.47 -15.40 4.31
CA HIS A 159 -5.90 -16.77 4.56
C HIS A 159 -7.12 -16.91 5.51
N ARG A 160 -7.76 -15.78 5.84
CA ARG A 160 -9.04 -15.73 6.56
C ARG A 160 -10.16 -15.05 5.79
N ILE A 161 -9.92 -14.68 4.53
CA ILE A 161 -10.99 -14.17 3.66
C ILE A 161 -11.94 -15.31 3.32
N ASP A 162 -13.21 -15.18 3.76
CA ASP A 162 -14.26 -16.14 3.45
C ASP A 162 -14.86 -15.85 2.08
N LYS A 163 -15.16 -14.57 1.81
CA LYS A 163 -15.77 -14.12 0.56
C LYS A 163 -15.21 -12.80 0.09
N ILE A 164 -15.18 -12.64 -1.21
CA ILE A 164 -14.91 -11.38 -1.91
C ILE A 164 -16.18 -11.00 -2.64
N LYS A 165 -16.68 -9.78 -2.43
CA LYS A 165 -17.89 -9.24 -3.04
C LYS A 165 -17.53 -8.04 -3.91
N GLU A 166 -18.23 -7.87 -5.02
CA GLU A 166 -18.16 -6.62 -5.79
C GLU A 166 -18.88 -5.50 -5.07
N GLY A 167 -18.30 -4.30 -5.16
CA GLY A 167 -18.82 -3.08 -4.52
C GLY A 167 -18.19 -2.79 -3.17
N GLY A 168 -17.75 -1.55 -3.00
CA GLY A 168 -17.16 -1.04 -1.76
C GLY A 168 -17.12 0.48 -1.77
N ASN A 169 -16.97 1.09 -0.59
CA ASN A 169 -16.90 2.55 -0.47
C ASN A 169 -15.57 3.13 -0.97
N PHE A 170 -14.49 2.37 -0.84
CA PHE A 170 -13.12 2.79 -1.18
C PHE A 170 -12.44 1.88 -2.20
N GLY A 171 -13.13 0.88 -2.74
CA GLY A 171 -12.62 -0.05 -3.73
C GLY A 171 -13.73 -0.74 -4.48
N ASN A 172 -13.35 -1.49 -5.51
CA ASN A 172 -14.30 -2.27 -6.31
C ASN A 172 -14.70 -3.58 -5.61
N TYR A 173 -14.03 -3.92 -4.49
CA TYR A 173 -14.25 -5.17 -3.78
C TYR A 173 -14.31 -4.96 -2.27
N GLU A 174 -15.20 -5.69 -1.63
CA GLU A 174 -15.29 -5.86 -0.17
C GLU A 174 -15.02 -7.30 0.22
N ILE A 175 -14.45 -7.50 1.42
CA ILE A 175 -14.17 -8.83 1.95
C ILE A 175 -15.03 -9.14 3.17
N GLU A 176 -15.41 -10.40 3.29
CA GLU A 176 -15.88 -10.99 4.55
C GLU A 176 -14.80 -11.89 5.11
N LEU A 177 -14.43 -11.68 6.37
CA LEU A 177 -13.48 -12.54 7.08
C LEU A 177 -14.24 -13.63 7.83
N LEU A 178 -13.61 -14.79 7.98
CA LEU A 178 -14.07 -15.85 8.88
C LEU A 178 -14.06 -15.35 10.32
N ASP A 179 -14.96 -15.89 11.13
CA ASP A 179 -15.03 -15.60 12.56
C ASP A 179 -13.74 -16.05 13.27
N ASP A 180 -13.13 -15.17 14.09
CA ASP A 180 -11.86 -15.41 14.78
C ASP A 180 -11.94 -16.59 15.79
N SER A 181 -13.13 -16.95 16.23
CA SER A 181 -13.36 -18.11 17.11
C SER A 181 -13.16 -19.45 16.37
N ASN A 182 -13.28 -19.45 15.05
CA ASN A 182 -13.08 -20.63 14.23
C ASN A 182 -11.66 -20.71 13.77
N LYS A 183 -10.92 -21.72 14.21
CA LYS A 183 -9.55 -21.98 13.75
C LYS A 183 -9.53 -22.56 12.34
N ILE A 184 -10.09 -21.82 11.37
CA ILE A 184 -10.14 -22.19 9.96
C ILE A 184 -9.20 -21.29 9.17
N ILE A 185 -8.35 -21.88 8.36
CA ILE A 185 -7.51 -21.22 7.37
C ILE A 185 -8.00 -21.58 5.97
N VAL A 186 -8.06 -20.62 5.07
CA VAL A 186 -8.50 -20.84 3.69
C VAL A 186 -7.31 -20.75 2.73
N GLY A 187 -7.41 -21.46 1.61
CA GLY A 187 -6.33 -21.49 0.61
C GLY A 187 -6.78 -22.17 -0.69
N PRO A 188 -5.86 -22.45 -1.62
CA PRO A 188 -6.17 -23.02 -2.93
C PRO A 188 -6.46 -24.54 -2.90
N TYR A 189 -6.16 -25.23 -1.82
CA TYR A 189 -6.19 -26.69 -1.75
C TYR A 189 -7.39 -27.20 -0.97
N GLN A 190 -7.99 -28.29 -1.44
CA GLN A 190 -9.12 -28.96 -0.79
C GLN A 190 -8.65 -30.18 0.05
N ASP A 191 -7.59 -30.81 -0.39
CA ASP A 191 -7.04 -32.07 0.17
C ASP A 191 -5.95 -31.81 1.21
N THR A 192 -6.11 -30.76 2.00
CA THR A 192 -5.21 -30.44 3.11
C THR A 192 -5.50 -31.34 4.30
N LEU A 193 -4.45 -31.62 5.07
CA LEU A 193 -4.57 -32.39 6.30
C LEU A 193 -5.45 -31.66 7.30
N LYS A 194 -6.24 -32.41 8.04
CA LYS A 194 -6.78 -31.94 9.32
C LYS A 194 -5.63 -31.85 10.31
N ASP A 195 -5.28 -30.65 10.69
CA ASP A 195 -4.28 -30.41 11.73
C ASP A 195 -4.99 -30.14 13.05
N SER A 196 -4.31 -30.47 14.15
CA SER A 196 -4.75 -30.12 15.50
C SER A 196 -4.71 -28.60 15.76
N TYR A 197 -3.99 -27.82 14.93
CA TYR A 197 -3.77 -26.40 15.10
C TYR A 197 -4.85 -25.54 14.40
N HIS A 198 -5.22 -25.89 13.15
CA HIS A 198 -6.29 -25.25 12.40
C HIS A 198 -6.91 -26.19 11.38
N ASP A 199 -8.19 -25.98 11.08
CA ASP A 199 -8.86 -26.60 9.95
C ASP A 199 -8.56 -25.82 8.64
N ASN A 200 -8.74 -26.49 7.51
CA ASN A 200 -8.48 -25.94 6.19
C ASN A 200 -9.72 -25.97 5.31
N GLN A 201 -9.94 -24.93 4.54
CA GLN A 201 -10.99 -24.87 3.53
C GLN A 201 -10.48 -24.27 2.23
N LYS A 202 -10.91 -24.80 1.11
CA LYS A 202 -10.59 -24.24 -0.21
C LYS A 202 -11.44 -23.01 -0.48
N ARG A 203 -10.80 -22.00 -1.15
CA ARG A 203 -11.50 -20.88 -1.80
C ARG A 203 -10.92 -20.70 -3.19
N ASP A 204 -11.80 -20.62 -4.20
CA ASP A 204 -11.40 -20.61 -5.61
C ASP A 204 -10.67 -19.32 -6.01
N PHE A 205 -10.94 -18.20 -5.34
CA PHE A 205 -10.21 -16.95 -5.57
C PHE A 205 -8.71 -17.00 -5.25
N PHE A 206 -8.20 -18.04 -4.59
CA PHE A 206 -6.76 -18.30 -4.47
C PHE A 206 -6.16 -18.92 -5.73
N ILE A 207 -6.97 -19.53 -6.59
CA ILE A 207 -6.56 -20.14 -7.85
C ILE A 207 -6.62 -19.10 -8.95
N ASP A 208 -7.77 -18.45 -9.08
CA ASP A 208 -8.00 -17.28 -9.92
C ASP A 208 -7.89 -16.02 -9.05
N SER A 209 -6.65 -15.60 -8.86
CA SER A 209 -6.26 -14.74 -7.74
C SER A 209 -6.40 -13.24 -8.01
N ASP A 210 -6.86 -12.83 -9.19
CA ASP A 210 -6.93 -11.40 -9.53
C ASP A 210 -7.86 -10.67 -8.56
N GLN A 211 -9.06 -11.18 -8.28
CA GLN A 211 -9.97 -10.58 -7.30
C GLN A 211 -9.34 -10.41 -5.92
N LEU A 212 -8.58 -11.42 -5.44
CA LEU A 212 -7.90 -11.35 -4.16
C LEU A 212 -6.90 -10.19 -4.09
N CYS A 213 -6.15 -9.97 -5.17
CA CYS A 213 -5.18 -8.88 -5.25
C CYS A 213 -5.89 -7.52 -5.35
N LEU A 214 -6.97 -7.46 -6.14
CA LEU A 214 -7.70 -6.23 -6.42
C LEU A 214 -8.49 -5.69 -5.23
N VAL A 215 -8.70 -6.48 -4.17
CA VAL A 215 -9.22 -5.97 -2.88
C VAL A 215 -8.44 -4.75 -2.38
N CYS A 216 -7.11 -4.75 -2.58
CA CYS A 216 -6.21 -3.66 -2.17
C CYS A 216 -5.54 -2.95 -3.35
N HIS A 217 -5.46 -3.57 -4.53
CA HIS A 217 -4.78 -3.01 -5.70
C HIS A 217 -5.74 -2.39 -6.73
N ASP A 218 -6.98 -2.13 -6.32
CA ASP A 218 -7.98 -1.40 -7.12
C ASP A 218 -8.92 -0.63 -6.19
N GLY A 219 -8.73 0.69 -6.07
CA GLY A 219 -9.54 1.48 -5.14
C GLY A 219 -9.14 2.95 -5.04
N ILE A 220 -9.62 3.59 -3.98
CA ILE A 220 -9.34 4.98 -3.63
C ILE A 220 -8.55 4.99 -2.32
N GLY A 221 -7.36 5.59 -2.34
CA GLY A 221 -6.41 5.54 -1.23
C GLY A 221 -6.67 6.54 -0.11
N ALA A 222 -7.50 7.55 -0.32
CA ALA A 222 -7.78 8.58 0.67
C ALA A 222 -9.17 9.19 0.51
N SER A 223 -9.71 9.73 1.60
CA SER A 223 -10.91 10.57 1.59
C SER A 223 -10.55 12.06 1.81
N ASP A 224 -11.48 12.94 1.45
CA ASP A 224 -11.44 14.35 1.82
C ASP A 224 -11.75 14.55 3.33
N GLN A 225 -11.74 15.80 3.77
CA GLN A 225 -12.05 16.17 5.16
C GLN A 225 -13.48 15.81 5.61
N ASN A 226 -14.40 15.56 4.67
CA ASN A 226 -15.79 15.18 4.94
C ASN A 226 -15.98 13.65 4.90
N GLY A 227 -14.91 12.88 4.71
CA GLY A 227 -14.94 11.43 4.58
C GLY A 227 -15.43 10.94 3.21
N LYS A 228 -15.51 11.82 2.20
CA LYS A 228 -15.80 11.42 0.82
C LYS A 228 -14.54 10.95 0.12
N PRO A 229 -14.60 9.87 -0.67
CA PRO A 229 -13.47 9.41 -1.46
C PRO A 229 -12.87 10.53 -2.32
N ASN A 230 -11.54 10.74 -2.25
CA ASN A 230 -10.84 11.69 -3.10
C ASN A 230 -10.53 11.04 -4.46
N PRO A 231 -11.15 11.48 -5.57
CA PRO A 231 -10.95 10.87 -6.88
C PRO A 231 -9.47 10.90 -7.35
N MET A 232 -8.71 11.91 -6.93
CA MET A 232 -7.29 12.02 -7.28
C MET A 232 -6.46 10.92 -6.64
N SER A 233 -6.91 10.36 -5.51
CA SER A 233 -6.24 9.25 -4.85
C SER A 233 -6.61 7.88 -5.41
N ALA A 234 -7.42 7.83 -6.47
CA ALA A 234 -7.77 6.59 -7.13
C ALA A 234 -6.52 5.92 -7.73
N TYR A 235 -6.46 4.62 -7.55
CA TYR A 235 -5.48 3.75 -8.20
C TYR A 235 -6.22 2.50 -8.64
N SER A 236 -5.95 2.03 -9.82
CA SER A 236 -6.67 0.89 -10.39
C SER A 236 -5.72 0.06 -11.24
N THR A 237 -4.86 -0.72 -10.59
CA THR A 237 -4.03 -1.68 -11.34
C THR A 237 -4.90 -2.67 -12.12
N GLY A 238 -6.05 -3.06 -11.57
CA GLY A 238 -7.01 -3.91 -12.24
C GLY A 238 -7.69 -3.24 -13.43
N GLY A 239 -8.18 -2.01 -13.27
CA GLY A 239 -8.80 -1.24 -14.35
C GLY A 239 -7.80 -0.81 -15.43
N GLU A 240 -6.50 -0.75 -15.09
CA GLU A 240 -5.42 -0.49 -16.04
C GLU A 240 -5.01 -1.75 -16.82
N MET A 241 -5.45 -2.94 -16.43
CA MET A 241 -5.05 -4.20 -17.06
C MET A 241 -5.75 -4.42 -18.40
N ILE A 242 -4.98 -4.91 -19.35
CA ILE A 242 -5.56 -5.59 -20.50
C ILE A 242 -5.87 -7.05 -20.14
N SER A 243 -6.96 -7.56 -20.68
CA SER A 243 -7.25 -8.99 -20.59
C SER A 243 -6.13 -9.77 -21.27
N ASN A 244 -5.34 -10.46 -20.47
CA ASN A 244 -4.38 -11.44 -20.96
C ASN A 244 -4.59 -12.75 -20.19
N GLU A 245 -3.96 -13.82 -20.66
CA GLU A 245 -4.11 -15.15 -20.08
C GLU A 245 -3.37 -15.32 -18.73
N LYS A 246 -2.67 -14.27 -18.24
CA LYS A 246 -1.83 -14.35 -17.04
C LYS A 246 -2.47 -13.61 -15.88
N SER A 247 -2.66 -14.31 -14.79
CA SER A 247 -3.10 -13.73 -13.52
C SER A 247 -1.97 -12.99 -12.79
N CYS A 248 -2.32 -12.15 -11.81
CA CYS A 248 -1.37 -11.40 -10.98
C CYS A 248 -0.26 -12.31 -10.40
N VAL A 249 -0.62 -13.47 -9.89
CA VAL A 249 0.32 -14.41 -9.25
C VAL A 249 1.33 -15.03 -10.22
N GLU A 250 1.03 -15.08 -11.52
CA GLU A 250 1.95 -15.65 -12.50
C GLU A 250 3.16 -14.78 -12.76
N CYS A 251 3.03 -13.48 -12.53
CA CYS A 251 4.13 -12.53 -12.62
C CYS A 251 4.69 -12.18 -11.22
N HIS A 252 3.82 -11.86 -10.25
CA HIS A 252 4.23 -11.34 -8.94
C HIS A 252 4.57 -12.43 -7.90
N MET A 253 4.11 -13.67 -8.13
CA MET A 253 4.45 -14.87 -7.35
C MET A 253 4.88 -16.01 -8.28
N SER A 254 5.64 -15.70 -9.33
CA SER A 254 6.02 -16.63 -10.41
C SER A 254 6.90 -17.79 -9.92
N GLU A 255 7.77 -17.55 -8.97
CA GLU A 255 8.68 -18.56 -8.45
C GLU A 255 7.94 -19.57 -7.57
N ARG A 256 8.23 -20.85 -7.78
CA ARG A 256 7.66 -21.97 -7.03
C ARG A 256 8.78 -22.78 -6.39
N TYR A 257 8.45 -23.42 -5.29
CA TYR A 257 9.35 -24.37 -4.65
C TYR A 257 8.58 -25.61 -4.19
N GLU A 258 9.31 -26.68 -4.03
CA GLU A 258 8.78 -27.95 -3.57
C GLU A 258 8.64 -27.91 -2.04
N THR A 259 7.47 -28.32 -1.55
CA THR A 259 7.24 -28.53 -0.12
C THR A 259 6.71 -29.94 0.11
N ILE A 260 7.15 -30.54 1.19
CA ILE A 260 6.73 -31.87 1.62
C ILE A 260 5.68 -31.68 2.71
N ASN A 261 4.47 -32.15 2.45
CA ASN A 261 3.43 -32.26 3.46
C ASN A 261 3.34 -33.72 3.89
N SER A 262 3.64 -34.01 5.16
CA SER A 262 3.35 -35.31 5.74
C SER A 262 1.85 -35.42 6.02
N SER A 263 1.23 -36.50 5.58
CA SER A 263 -0.15 -36.80 5.93
C SER A 263 -0.23 -37.70 7.16
N TYR A 264 -1.38 -37.68 7.85
CA TYR A 264 -1.67 -38.61 8.94
C TYR A 264 -1.72 -40.09 8.49
N ASP A 265 -1.87 -40.29 7.17
CA ASP A 265 -1.99 -41.62 6.54
C ASP A 265 -0.65 -42.11 5.95
N ASP A 266 0.49 -41.64 6.46
CA ASP A 266 1.84 -41.95 5.99
C ASP A 266 2.11 -41.65 4.49
N GLU A 267 1.20 -40.98 3.79
CA GLU A 267 1.45 -40.52 2.43
C GLU A 267 2.22 -39.22 2.43
N ILE A 268 3.43 -39.26 1.91
CA ILE A 268 4.22 -38.06 1.63
C ILE A 268 3.66 -37.42 0.35
N ARG A 269 3.06 -36.24 0.49
CA ARG A 269 2.61 -35.44 -0.66
C ARG A 269 3.60 -34.32 -0.92
N VAL A 270 4.11 -34.30 -2.13
CA VAL A 270 4.95 -33.22 -2.64
C VAL A 270 4.07 -32.21 -3.36
N ARG A 271 4.22 -30.94 -3.02
CA ARG A 271 3.50 -29.83 -3.68
C ARG A 271 4.47 -28.75 -4.11
N TYR A 272 4.16 -28.16 -5.26
CA TYR A 272 4.85 -26.97 -5.74
C TYR A 272 4.03 -25.74 -5.33
N VAL A 273 4.50 -25.02 -4.33
CA VAL A 273 3.83 -23.82 -3.80
C VAL A 273 4.54 -22.55 -4.29
N ARG A 274 3.78 -21.46 -4.41
CA ARG A 274 4.33 -20.17 -4.82
C ARG A 274 5.08 -19.51 -3.67
N GLN A 275 6.21 -18.86 -3.99
CA GLN A 275 6.92 -18.01 -3.03
C GLN A 275 6.08 -16.77 -2.72
N HIS A 276 5.98 -16.43 -1.42
CA HIS A 276 5.22 -15.28 -0.93
C HIS A 276 6.06 -14.00 -0.91
N LEU A 277 6.90 -13.78 -1.94
CA LEU A 277 7.73 -12.58 -2.11
C LEU A 277 6.94 -11.39 -2.64
N PHE A 278 5.86 -11.63 -3.40
CA PHE A 278 5.05 -10.59 -4.01
C PHE A 278 5.91 -9.57 -4.77
N ASN A 279 6.76 -10.07 -5.67
CA ASN A 279 7.73 -9.28 -6.42
C ASN A 279 7.04 -8.15 -7.20
N GLY A 280 7.53 -6.93 -7.07
CA GLY A 280 6.95 -5.75 -7.73
C GLY A 280 7.98 -4.65 -7.91
N ALA A 281 7.59 -3.40 -7.66
CA ALA A 281 8.46 -2.24 -7.86
C ALA A 281 9.77 -2.27 -7.06
N HIS A 282 9.86 -3.06 -6.00
CA HIS A 282 11.08 -3.24 -5.21
C HIS A 282 11.91 -4.47 -5.62
N ASP A 283 11.50 -5.19 -6.67
CA ASP A 283 12.31 -6.25 -7.29
C ASP A 283 12.90 -5.75 -8.62
N ILE A 284 14.20 -5.62 -8.66
CA ILE A 284 14.93 -5.15 -9.86
C ILE A 284 14.68 -6.02 -11.09
N ARG A 285 14.38 -7.31 -10.93
CA ARG A 285 14.09 -8.22 -12.03
C ARG A 285 12.73 -7.87 -12.64
N GLN A 286 11.72 -7.59 -11.81
CA GLN A 286 10.40 -7.16 -12.28
C GLN A 286 10.47 -5.81 -13.00
N LEU A 287 11.22 -4.84 -12.46
CA LEU A 287 11.40 -3.55 -13.09
C LEU A 287 12.10 -3.67 -14.46
N LYS A 288 13.16 -4.50 -14.56
CA LYS A 288 13.88 -4.75 -15.83
C LYS A 288 13.06 -5.53 -16.84
N PHE A 289 12.16 -6.38 -16.38
CA PHE A 289 11.23 -7.12 -17.23
C PHE A 289 10.12 -6.21 -17.75
N GLY A 290 9.62 -5.28 -16.93
CA GLY A 290 8.48 -4.44 -17.24
C GLY A 290 8.72 -3.42 -18.35
N ILE A 291 9.96 -3.01 -18.61
CA ILE A 291 10.28 -1.98 -19.61
C ILE A 291 11.40 -2.42 -20.54
N LEU A 292 11.15 -2.35 -21.84
CA LEU A 292 12.11 -2.76 -22.87
C LEU A 292 12.50 -1.59 -23.77
N PHE A 293 13.72 -1.63 -24.29
CA PHE A 293 14.28 -0.60 -25.15
C PHE A 293 14.73 -1.20 -26.46
N ARG A 294 14.36 -0.58 -27.59
CA ARG A 294 14.80 -0.93 -28.93
C ARG A 294 15.21 0.34 -29.69
N TYR A 295 16.34 0.29 -30.34
CA TYR A 295 16.73 1.36 -31.25
C TYR A 295 16.46 0.94 -32.70
N LYS A 296 15.62 1.69 -33.41
CA LYS A 296 15.30 1.53 -34.84
C LYS A 296 16.28 2.37 -35.67
N LYS A 297 17.45 1.81 -35.94
CA LYS A 297 18.59 2.47 -36.55
C LYS A 297 18.24 3.25 -37.82
N ALA A 298 17.52 2.62 -38.77
CA ALA A 298 17.19 3.24 -40.06
C ALA A 298 16.32 4.50 -39.93
N LYS A 299 15.57 4.63 -38.85
CA LYS A 299 14.68 5.76 -38.58
C LYS A 299 15.20 6.70 -37.49
N GLN A 300 16.32 6.34 -36.83
CA GLN A 300 16.85 7.05 -35.66
C GLN A 300 15.81 7.20 -34.54
N ILE A 301 14.99 6.16 -34.30
CA ILE A 301 13.93 6.14 -33.31
C ILE A 301 14.35 5.25 -32.13
N LEU A 302 14.20 5.77 -30.92
CA LEU A 302 14.17 4.98 -29.70
C LEU A 302 12.73 4.54 -29.42
N GLU A 303 12.49 3.24 -29.43
CA GLU A 303 11.22 2.65 -29.00
C GLU A 303 11.34 2.16 -27.56
N ILE A 304 10.40 2.56 -26.74
CA ILE A 304 10.26 2.14 -25.34
C ILE A 304 8.94 1.40 -25.21
N MET A 305 9.02 0.17 -24.73
CA MET A 305 7.85 -0.71 -24.65
C MET A 305 7.55 -1.10 -23.21
N ASN A 306 6.29 -0.94 -22.79
CA ASN A 306 5.76 -1.55 -21.60
C ASN A 306 5.48 -3.03 -21.88
N ASN A 307 6.23 -3.91 -21.23
CA ASN A 307 6.11 -5.37 -21.38
C ASN A 307 5.19 -6.00 -20.31
N SER A 308 4.44 -5.18 -19.57
CA SER A 308 3.50 -5.65 -18.56
C SER A 308 2.05 -5.58 -19.02
N SER A 309 1.15 -6.11 -18.20
CA SER A 309 -0.29 -6.13 -18.46
C SER A 309 -1.01 -4.89 -17.91
N HIS A 310 -0.32 -4.00 -17.24
CA HIS A 310 -0.86 -2.78 -16.62
C HIS A 310 0.00 -1.57 -16.95
N MET A 311 -0.44 -0.36 -16.58
CA MET A 311 0.33 0.87 -16.76
C MET A 311 1.70 0.79 -16.08
N ILE A 312 2.72 1.44 -16.64
CA ILE A 312 4.04 1.62 -16.03
C ILE A 312 4.42 3.11 -15.99
N PRO A 313 4.84 3.60 -14.79
CA PRO A 313 4.71 3.00 -13.45
C PRO A 313 3.25 2.94 -12.99
N THR A 314 2.93 2.03 -12.06
CA THR A 314 1.60 1.89 -11.47
C THR A 314 1.64 1.90 -9.94
N GLY A 315 0.47 1.92 -9.28
CA GLY A 315 0.29 1.94 -7.83
C GLY A 315 0.49 3.34 -7.25
N PHE A 316 1.56 3.59 -6.50
CA PHE A 316 1.82 4.91 -5.92
C PHE A 316 2.08 5.95 -7.02
N GLY A 317 1.19 6.95 -7.15
CA GLY A 317 1.21 7.94 -8.24
C GLY A 317 2.41 8.88 -8.26
N SER A 318 3.25 8.84 -7.23
CA SER A 318 4.50 9.60 -7.20
C SER A 318 5.72 8.81 -7.71
N ARG A 319 5.50 7.62 -8.26
CA ARG A 319 6.56 6.85 -8.94
C ARG A 319 6.85 7.44 -10.31
N MET A 320 8.12 7.35 -10.73
CA MET A 320 8.50 7.76 -12.08
C MET A 320 9.66 6.93 -12.62
N ILE A 321 9.79 6.93 -13.93
CA ILE A 321 10.95 6.40 -14.65
C ILE A 321 11.60 7.57 -15.38
N ARG A 322 12.89 7.84 -15.08
CA ARG A 322 13.71 8.81 -15.81
C ARG A 322 14.56 8.09 -16.83
N ILE A 323 14.48 8.51 -18.06
CA ILE A 323 15.27 7.98 -19.17
C ILE A 323 16.22 9.06 -19.65
N LYS A 324 17.51 8.73 -19.64
CA LYS A 324 18.59 9.57 -20.17
C LYS A 324 19.20 8.92 -21.38
N VAL A 325 19.32 9.66 -22.45
CA VAL A 325 19.92 9.25 -23.71
C VAL A 325 21.18 10.07 -23.89
N TYR A 326 22.35 9.42 -23.92
CA TYR A 326 23.64 10.04 -24.15
C TYR A 326 24.11 9.71 -25.57
N TYR A 327 24.44 10.73 -26.33
CA TYR A 327 25.05 10.60 -27.64
C TYR A 327 26.55 10.67 -27.49
N LYS A 328 27.28 9.68 -28.01
CA LYS A 328 28.74 9.58 -27.83
C LYS A 328 29.45 9.37 -29.16
N ASP A 329 30.66 9.95 -29.26
CA ASP A 329 31.59 9.73 -30.36
C ASP A 329 32.32 8.37 -30.25
N GLN A 330 33.27 8.11 -31.18
CA GLN A 330 34.06 6.89 -31.16
C GLN A 330 34.99 6.76 -29.94
N ASN A 331 35.33 7.89 -29.31
CA ASN A 331 36.18 7.95 -28.12
C ASN A 331 35.37 7.93 -26.82
N ALA A 332 34.07 7.66 -26.93
CA ALA A 332 33.08 7.68 -25.80
C ALA A 332 32.88 9.07 -25.15
N ASN A 333 33.31 10.15 -25.78
CA ASN A 333 33.00 11.51 -25.34
C ASN A 333 31.49 11.80 -25.55
N ILE A 334 30.87 12.48 -24.62
CA ILE A 334 29.47 12.88 -24.71
C ILE A 334 29.36 14.08 -25.64
N LEU A 335 28.62 13.92 -26.75
CA LEU A 335 28.30 14.96 -27.73
C LEU A 335 26.99 15.71 -27.38
N GLY A 336 26.15 15.10 -26.57
CA GLY A 336 24.88 15.65 -26.13
C GLY A 336 24.08 14.65 -25.30
N GLU A 337 23.06 15.15 -24.62
CA GLU A 337 22.16 14.33 -23.86
C GLU A 337 20.69 14.78 -24.03
N HIS A 338 19.78 13.84 -23.86
CA HIS A 338 18.36 14.08 -23.80
C HIS A 338 17.78 13.33 -22.61
N SER A 339 16.79 13.93 -21.91
CA SER A 339 16.17 13.30 -20.75
C SER A 339 14.67 13.53 -20.77
N PHE A 340 13.90 12.50 -20.39
CA PHE A 340 12.45 12.60 -20.20
C PHE A 340 12.00 11.66 -19.11
N ASP A 341 10.88 12.01 -18.49
CA ASP A 341 10.29 11.30 -17.37
C ASP A 341 8.96 10.67 -17.80
N ILE A 342 8.69 9.46 -17.29
CA ILE A 342 7.43 8.72 -17.47
C ILE A 342 6.82 8.55 -16.09
N GLY A 343 5.55 8.97 -15.92
CA GLY A 343 4.84 8.90 -14.64
C GLY A 343 3.66 9.86 -14.60
N THR A 344 3.11 10.07 -13.42
CA THR A 344 2.03 11.04 -13.16
C THR A 344 2.55 12.27 -12.43
N GLN A 345 1.88 13.39 -12.59
CA GLN A 345 2.13 14.63 -11.85
C GLN A 345 0.81 15.13 -11.27
N TYR A 346 0.80 15.29 -9.96
CA TYR A 346 -0.35 15.82 -9.23
C TYR A 346 -0.03 17.20 -8.64
N SER A 347 -1.07 18.01 -8.46
CA SER A 347 -0.97 19.29 -7.77
C SER A 347 -2.09 19.48 -6.74
N TYR A 348 -1.81 20.37 -5.79
CA TYR A 348 -2.79 20.92 -4.85
C TYR A 348 -2.62 22.44 -4.80
N ASN A 349 -3.67 23.18 -5.16
CA ASN A 349 -3.63 24.63 -5.33
C ASN A 349 -2.49 25.09 -6.28
N GLY A 350 -2.22 24.31 -7.33
CA GLY A 350 -1.19 24.60 -8.33
C GLY A 350 0.23 24.15 -7.96
N GLU A 351 0.49 23.79 -6.72
CA GLU A 351 1.80 23.30 -6.25
C GLU A 351 1.91 21.78 -6.33
N PRO A 352 3.11 21.20 -6.51
CA PRO A 352 3.31 19.77 -6.53
C PRO A 352 2.75 19.06 -5.29
N ALA A 353 2.07 17.94 -5.47
CA ALA A 353 1.39 17.22 -4.39
C ALA A 353 1.49 15.70 -4.51
N LEU A 354 1.24 14.99 -3.39
CA LEU A 354 0.92 13.56 -3.46
C LEU A 354 -0.54 13.41 -3.91
N GLN A 355 -0.82 12.36 -4.67
CA GLN A 355 -2.17 12.02 -5.15
C GLN A 355 -3.23 12.00 -4.03
N TYR A 356 -2.84 11.66 -2.79
CA TYR A 356 -3.75 11.44 -1.67
C TYR A 356 -4.43 12.72 -1.16
N TYR A 357 -3.85 13.90 -1.42
CA TYR A 357 -4.46 15.19 -1.08
C TYR A 357 -4.53 16.15 -2.28
N ALA A 358 -4.21 15.68 -3.47
CA ALA A 358 -4.25 16.49 -4.69
C ALA A 358 -5.68 16.90 -5.06
N ASP A 359 -5.80 18.02 -5.74
CA ASP A 359 -7.03 18.52 -6.36
C ASP A 359 -7.01 18.41 -7.90
N GLU A 360 -5.82 18.14 -8.49
CA GLU A 360 -5.65 18.06 -9.93
C GLU A 360 -4.58 17.05 -10.34
N LEU A 361 -4.86 16.29 -11.40
CA LEU A 361 -3.88 15.51 -12.16
C LEU A 361 -3.35 16.39 -13.30
N LYS A 362 -2.14 16.89 -13.18
CA LYS A 362 -1.48 17.78 -14.14
C LYS A 362 -1.05 17.06 -15.42
N ASP A 363 -0.52 15.86 -15.27
CA ASP A 363 0.00 15.07 -16.38
C ASP A 363 -0.04 13.57 -16.05
N ASP A 364 -0.36 12.77 -17.04
CA ASP A 364 -0.24 11.31 -17.03
C ASP A 364 0.34 10.84 -18.36
N ASN A 365 1.64 10.67 -18.39
CA ASN A 365 2.36 10.18 -19.57
C ASN A 365 2.91 8.75 -19.38
N ARG A 366 2.33 7.98 -18.45
CA ARG A 366 2.66 6.56 -18.24
C ARG A 366 2.50 5.77 -19.54
N LEU A 367 3.22 4.66 -19.64
CA LEU A 367 3.05 3.73 -20.76
C LEU A 367 1.85 2.82 -20.49
N ALA A 368 0.90 2.79 -21.40
CA ALA A 368 -0.21 1.85 -21.37
C ALA A 368 0.30 0.39 -21.48
N PRO A 369 -0.52 -0.60 -21.03
CA PRO A 369 -0.16 -2.00 -21.18
C PRO A 369 0.21 -2.35 -22.62
N GLN A 370 1.36 -3.00 -22.82
CA GLN A 370 1.89 -3.41 -24.13
C GLN A 370 2.14 -2.23 -25.11
N GLU A 371 2.03 -0.99 -24.67
CA GLU A 371 2.34 0.18 -25.50
C GLU A 371 3.83 0.17 -25.89
N ALA A 372 4.08 0.45 -27.18
CA ALA A 372 5.41 0.76 -27.71
C ALA A 372 5.42 2.23 -28.16
N ARG A 373 6.03 3.10 -27.37
CA ARG A 373 6.14 4.53 -27.65
C ARG A 373 7.44 4.84 -28.33
N GLU A 374 7.37 5.59 -29.42
CA GLU A 374 8.50 5.97 -30.24
C GLU A 374 8.95 7.39 -29.93
N PHE A 375 10.27 7.59 -29.84
CA PHE A 375 10.92 8.88 -29.65
C PHE A 375 11.95 9.08 -30.74
N GLU A 376 11.75 10.13 -31.55
CA GLU A 376 12.73 10.56 -32.54
C GLU A 376 13.97 11.11 -31.86
N LEU A 377 15.16 10.61 -32.27
CA LEU A 377 16.43 11.05 -31.74
C LEU A 377 17.12 12.00 -32.72
N ASN A 378 17.30 13.25 -32.31
CA ASN A 378 18.12 14.21 -33.05
C ASN A 378 19.60 13.96 -32.76
N LEU A 379 20.21 13.10 -33.56
CA LEU A 379 21.61 12.70 -33.38
C LEU A 379 22.57 13.85 -33.69
N PRO A 380 23.41 14.29 -32.73
CA PRO A 380 24.51 15.19 -33.03
C PRO A 380 25.44 14.64 -34.13
N GLN A 381 26.09 15.52 -34.90
CA GLN A 381 27.07 15.10 -35.86
C GLN A 381 28.19 14.30 -35.20
N ASN A 382 28.68 13.25 -35.86
CA ASN A 382 29.69 12.32 -35.35
C ASN A 382 29.24 11.39 -34.23
N THR A 383 27.94 11.28 -33.97
CA THR A 383 27.44 10.27 -33.04
C THR A 383 27.78 8.87 -33.53
N PHE A 384 28.49 8.11 -32.73
CA PHE A 384 28.91 6.73 -33.01
C PHE A 384 28.04 5.73 -32.26
N LEU A 385 27.69 6.03 -31.00
CA LEU A 385 26.82 5.21 -30.20
C LEU A 385 25.84 6.05 -29.35
N ILE A 386 24.74 5.41 -28.98
CA ILE A 386 23.75 5.93 -28.08
C ILE A 386 23.78 5.06 -26.82
N ASN A 387 23.94 5.68 -25.67
CA ASN A 387 23.83 5.00 -24.38
C ASN A 387 22.55 5.45 -23.64
N ILE A 388 21.67 4.51 -23.37
CA ILE A 388 20.41 4.74 -22.71
C ILE A 388 20.51 4.26 -21.28
N LYS A 389 20.27 5.15 -20.31
CA LYS A 389 20.13 4.83 -18.89
C LYS A 389 18.72 5.08 -18.46
N ALA A 390 18.08 4.08 -17.85
CA ALA A 390 16.78 4.24 -17.25
C ALA A 390 16.84 4.00 -15.74
N GLN A 391 16.22 4.90 -15.01
CA GLN A 391 16.21 4.94 -13.55
C GLN A 391 14.77 4.98 -13.04
N PHE A 392 14.44 4.07 -12.13
CA PHE A 392 13.15 4.05 -11.46
C PHE A 392 13.24 4.76 -10.11
N TYR A 393 12.28 5.64 -9.85
CA TYR A 393 12.13 6.34 -8.58
C TYR A 393 10.88 5.87 -7.87
N TYR A 394 11.00 5.52 -6.60
CA TYR A 394 9.85 5.22 -5.73
C TYR A 394 9.09 6.49 -5.36
N LEU A 395 9.82 7.62 -5.31
CA LEU A 395 9.28 8.96 -5.12
C LEU A 395 9.98 9.91 -6.11
N ARG A 396 9.20 10.69 -6.83
CA ARG A 396 9.70 11.76 -7.71
C ARG A 396 10.59 12.73 -6.94
N PRO A 397 11.76 13.12 -7.48
CA PRO A 397 12.68 14.02 -6.79
C PRO A 397 12.10 15.40 -6.44
N ASP A 398 11.18 15.92 -7.27
CA ASP A 398 10.51 17.21 -7.06
C ASP A 398 9.57 17.23 -5.84
N LEU A 399 9.16 16.06 -5.34
CA LEU A 399 8.31 15.93 -4.17
C LEU A 399 9.07 15.79 -2.84
N ILE A 400 10.38 15.56 -2.87
CA ILE A 400 11.18 15.29 -1.65
C ILE A 400 11.06 16.40 -0.62
N ASN A 401 11.06 17.66 -1.08
CA ASN A 401 11.01 18.84 -0.21
C ASN A 401 9.64 19.05 0.47
N LEU A 402 8.62 18.29 0.10
CA LEU A 402 7.32 18.33 0.78
C LEU A 402 7.36 17.66 2.15
N PHE A 403 8.31 16.77 2.36
CA PHE A 403 8.41 15.96 3.57
C PHE A 403 9.28 16.64 4.64
N ASP A 404 8.79 16.68 5.87
CA ASP A 404 9.53 17.22 7.01
C ASP A 404 10.63 16.26 7.50
N SER A 405 10.45 14.96 7.24
CA SER A 405 11.40 13.92 7.61
C SER A 405 12.50 13.78 6.55
N ASN A 406 13.71 13.44 6.98
CA ASN A 406 14.80 13.15 6.05
C ASN A 406 14.57 11.78 5.38
N ILE A 407 13.83 11.78 4.28
CA ILE A 407 13.60 10.60 3.43
C ILE A 407 14.56 10.54 2.23
N ASN A 408 15.50 11.47 2.10
CA ASN A 408 16.42 11.54 0.96
C ASN A 408 17.51 10.45 1.05
N ASN A 409 17.06 9.19 0.96
CA ASN A 409 17.89 8.00 0.94
C ASN A 409 17.52 7.16 -0.30
N LYS A 410 18.52 6.71 -1.07
CA LYS A 410 18.33 5.89 -2.26
C LYS A 410 17.51 4.63 -2.03
N GLU A 411 17.62 4.01 -0.89
CA GLU A 411 16.85 2.82 -0.53
C GLU A 411 15.35 3.13 -0.34
N ILE A 412 15.04 4.37 0.03
CA ILE A 412 13.68 4.83 0.32
C ILE A 412 13.01 5.40 -0.94
N ILE A 413 13.73 6.24 -1.69
CA ILE A 413 13.13 7.01 -2.79
C ILE A 413 13.66 6.62 -4.18
N GLY A 414 14.74 5.86 -4.28
CA GLY A 414 15.47 5.60 -5.51
C GLY A 414 16.57 6.68 -5.77
N PRO A 415 17.16 6.77 -6.95
CA PRO A 415 16.85 5.93 -8.13
C PRO A 415 17.42 4.52 -8.05
N VAL A 416 16.70 3.60 -8.68
CA VAL A 416 17.19 2.25 -9.00
C VAL A 416 17.46 2.18 -10.51
N GLU A 417 18.67 1.82 -10.92
CA GLU A 417 18.98 1.65 -12.34
C GLU A 417 18.32 0.39 -12.89
N ILE A 418 17.41 0.57 -13.86
CA ILE A 418 16.63 -0.51 -14.47
C ILE A 418 17.12 -0.87 -15.87
N ALA A 419 17.84 0.03 -16.54
CA ALA A 419 18.49 -0.27 -17.80
C ALA A 419 19.76 0.57 -17.98
N ASP A 420 20.79 -0.06 -18.56
CA ASP A 420 21.95 0.58 -19.19
C ASP A 420 22.18 -0.15 -20.52
N ARG A 421 21.82 0.50 -21.64
CA ARG A 421 21.82 -0.09 -22.98
C ARG A 421 22.65 0.75 -23.92
N VAL A 422 23.48 0.09 -24.73
CA VAL A 422 24.28 0.73 -25.74
C VAL A 422 23.85 0.24 -27.13
N PHE A 423 23.62 1.19 -28.03
CA PHE A 423 23.27 0.94 -29.41
C PHE A 423 24.24 1.67 -30.34
N TYR A 424 24.76 0.99 -31.35
CA TYR A 424 25.63 1.59 -32.34
C TYR A 424 24.83 2.23 -33.47
N VAL A 425 25.15 3.48 -33.77
CA VAL A 425 24.46 4.28 -34.82
C VAL A 425 24.90 3.88 -36.20
N LYS A 426 26.20 3.52 -36.36
CA LYS A 426 26.80 3.10 -37.64
C LYS A 426 27.02 1.58 -37.72
#